data_4d5957e7a2f0ebc88fb05a54ae3e2600
#
_entry.id   4d5957e7a2f0ebc88fb05a54ae3e2600
#
_cell.length_a   1.000
_cell.length_b   1.000
_cell.length_c   1.000
_cell.angle_alpha   90.00
_cell.angle_beta   90.00
_cell.angle_gamma   90.00
#
_symmetry.space_group_name_H-M   'P 1'
#
loop_
_entity.id
_entity.type
_entity.pdbx_description
1 polymer ?
#
loop_
_entity_poly.entity_id
_entity_poly.type
_entity_poly.pdbx_seq_one_letter_code
_entity_poly.pdbx_strand_id
1 'polypeptide(L)'
;MKNYLKTNKYIILTIVLLCSLMFFFINQKHGFHEDEIFSYGSSNYKYDNVFRWFGYAEAGQDILYQQVLTGSVKDRIIKLKTFLLEPDKFTKDEVLAQEIPTWRTKDDALEYLAIQKEDIFNYFSVYYNQAKDVHPPLFYFLVHFISTLFYGSFSKYIIFFINLAFFIGTLIVIKKIMDKLNHKEITIPTMILYGASMAAISTVMFQRMYMMLTFFSILYLYYIIKYIKDDFTINDKIALILTIFMGFLTQYYFCIYVVLIFIVISIYLIFKKQYKKWFDFFKVHFIAAILGIVFYPFSIEDIFFSYRGLGSTDGHTKTFLENLQYYGNQIIKLFSLQNIILILLGALIVVLIYKIWKRKLHKINQTEKLNLVVIILPIILFIVIVSKIAPFLGENYTSRYIMLLFPVIAIAIFYCLTFIFTKKTVFIITLTISLLLSIHGLYNSTPVYLYKDYEQVMQLANDNSDKYFVYVFDNYFTHLSQMPEFATYKASLILNKNIHDFELLNNPELNEANEFILCIKNWLNEDEILNEVLEHSGYSDYEMLLRFDSDVESTYYLIKK
;
A
#
# COMPACT_ATOMS: atom_id res chain seq x y z
N MET A 1 33.08 -12.25 6.57
CA MET A 1 32.49 -10.90 6.69
C MET A 1 33.38 -9.81 6.09
N LYS A 2 34.65 -9.61 6.51
CA LYS A 2 35.54 -8.58 5.94
C LYS A 2 35.68 -8.61 4.40
N ASN A 3 35.86 -9.80 3.78
CA ASN A 3 35.96 -9.93 2.34
C ASN A 3 34.64 -9.60 1.60
N TYR A 4 33.49 -9.98 2.17
CA TYR A 4 32.19 -9.64 1.62
C TYR A 4 31.94 -8.13 1.64
N LEU A 5 32.25 -7.46 2.74
CA LEU A 5 32.14 -6.00 2.87
C LEU A 5 33.05 -5.27 1.87
N LYS A 6 34.29 -5.76 1.67
CA LYS A 6 35.23 -5.17 0.71
C LYS A 6 34.73 -5.29 -0.73
N THR A 7 34.14 -6.43 -1.10
CA THR A 7 33.63 -6.70 -2.46
C THR A 7 32.34 -5.95 -2.78
N ASN A 8 31.48 -5.71 -1.76
CA ASN A 8 30.17 -5.08 -1.93
C ASN A 8 30.10 -3.63 -1.40
N LYS A 9 31.23 -3.02 -1.10
CA LYS A 9 31.28 -1.71 -0.40
C LYS A 9 30.43 -0.63 -1.09
N TYR A 10 30.46 -0.55 -2.42
CA TYR A 10 29.67 0.46 -3.15
C TYR A 10 28.16 0.16 -3.13
N ILE A 11 27.79 -1.12 -3.13
CA ILE A 11 26.38 -1.54 -2.98
C ILE A 11 25.86 -1.18 -1.59
N ILE A 12 26.65 -1.47 -0.56
CA ILE A 12 26.30 -1.10 0.83
C ILE A 12 26.19 0.42 0.97
N LEU A 13 27.15 1.17 0.42
CA LEU A 13 27.08 2.62 0.43
C LEU A 13 25.83 3.14 -0.29
N THR A 14 25.47 2.56 -1.45
CA THR A 14 24.24 2.92 -2.16
C THR A 14 23.00 2.65 -1.30
N ILE A 15 22.91 1.50 -0.64
CA ILE A 15 21.79 1.19 0.26
C ILE A 15 21.72 2.21 1.40
N VAL A 16 22.86 2.53 2.04
CA VAL A 16 22.91 3.51 3.14
C VAL A 16 22.42 4.88 2.67
N LEU A 17 22.89 5.36 1.51
CA LEU A 17 22.46 6.64 0.96
C LEU A 17 20.96 6.66 0.64
N LEU A 18 20.43 5.59 0.06
CA LEU A 18 19.01 5.48 -0.23
C LEU A 18 18.17 5.39 1.06
N CYS A 19 18.65 4.70 2.09
CA CYS A 19 17.99 4.71 3.41
C CYS A 19 18.01 6.11 4.04
N SER A 20 19.14 6.84 3.96
CA SER A 20 19.21 8.23 4.44
C SER A 20 18.21 9.14 3.73
N LEU A 21 17.97 8.91 2.44
CA LEU A 21 16.92 9.60 1.68
C LEU A 21 15.52 9.27 2.22
N MET A 22 15.23 8.01 2.59
CA MET A 22 13.95 7.64 3.21
C MET A 22 13.77 8.29 4.57
N PHE A 23 14.84 8.39 5.39
CA PHE A 23 14.80 9.13 6.66
C PHE A 23 14.56 10.64 6.45
N PHE A 24 15.11 11.23 5.42
CA PHE A 24 14.83 12.63 5.10
C PHE A 24 13.34 12.86 4.82
N PHE A 25 12.68 11.96 4.08
CA PHE A 25 11.27 12.12 3.74
C PHE A 25 10.31 11.75 4.88
N ILE A 26 10.62 10.74 5.72
CA ILE A 26 9.75 10.43 6.86
C ILE A 26 9.71 11.58 7.87
N ASN A 27 10.80 12.34 8.01
CA ASN A 27 10.80 13.52 8.86
C ASN A 27 9.89 14.64 8.34
N GLN A 28 9.60 14.67 7.03
CA GLN A 28 8.68 15.60 6.40
C GLN A 28 7.22 15.09 6.36
N LYS A 29 6.97 13.87 6.83
CA LYS A 29 5.61 13.31 6.94
C LYS A 29 5.01 13.78 8.26
N HIS A 30 3.92 14.53 8.20
CA HIS A 30 3.25 15.09 9.38
C HIS A 30 1.84 14.56 9.60
N GLY A 31 1.14 14.16 8.54
CA GLY A 31 -0.18 13.56 8.60
C GLY A 31 -0.23 12.14 8.03
N PHE A 32 -1.45 11.61 8.00
CA PHE A 32 -1.74 10.25 7.57
C PHE A 32 -2.91 10.20 6.58
N HIS A 33 -2.83 9.28 5.63
CA HIS A 33 -4.00 8.85 4.88
C HIS A 33 -4.93 8.03 5.78
N GLU A 34 -6.22 8.08 5.56
CA GLU A 34 -7.21 7.27 6.28
C GLU A 34 -6.85 5.78 6.34
N ASP A 35 -6.42 5.20 5.21
CA ASP A 35 -5.96 3.81 5.15
C ASP A 35 -4.73 3.52 6.03
N GLU A 36 -3.86 4.51 6.29
CA GLU A 36 -2.70 4.33 7.16
C GLU A 36 -3.14 4.20 8.61
N ILE A 37 -4.07 5.05 9.03
CA ILE A 37 -4.70 4.98 10.36
C ILE A 37 -5.48 3.68 10.52
N PHE A 38 -6.21 3.28 9.48
CA PHE A 38 -6.87 1.98 9.43
C PHE A 38 -5.89 0.81 9.66
N SER A 39 -4.63 0.92 9.18
CA SER A 39 -3.62 -0.10 9.45
C SER A 39 -3.25 -0.21 10.92
N TYR A 40 -3.17 0.91 11.64
CA TYR A 40 -2.94 0.91 13.09
C TYR A 40 -4.13 0.33 13.84
N GLY A 41 -5.34 0.83 13.58
CA GLY A 41 -6.57 0.36 14.21
C GLY A 41 -6.79 -1.15 14.02
N SER A 42 -6.73 -1.63 12.79
CA SER A 42 -6.91 -3.06 12.48
C SER A 42 -5.83 -3.97 13.07
N SER A 43 -4.65 -3.41 13.38
CA SER A 43 -3.56 -4.16 14.02
C SER A 43 -3.62 -4.11 15.53
N ASN A 44 -4.10 -3.02 16.13
CA ASN A 44 -3.91 -2.73 17.54
C ASN A 44 -5.21 -2.78 18.35
N TYR A 45 -6.35 -2.41 17.74
CA TYR A 45 -7.62 -2.38 18.44
C TYR A 45 -8.21 -3.79 18.64
N LYS A 46 -8.66 -4.05 19.87
CA LYS A 46 -9.01 -5.40 20.30
C LYS A 46 -10.36 -5.88 19.77
N TYR A 47 -10.36 -7.02 19.04
CA TYR A 47 -11.54 -7.74 18.52
C TYR A 47 -12.57 -6.85 17.84
N ASP A 48 -12.11 -5.78 17.22
CA ASP A 48 -12.98 -4.82 16.61
C ASP A 48 -12.40 -4.31 15.29
N ASN A 49 -13.25 -3.69 14.53
CA ASN A 49 -12.87 -3.00 13.32
C ASN A 49 -13.07 -1.49 13.49
N VAL A 50 -12.61 -0.73 12.53
CA VAL A 50 -12.74 0.73 12.50
C VAL A 50 -14.17 1.22 12.75
N PHE A 51 -15.18 0.45 12.39
CA PHE A 51 -16.57 0.87 12.46
C PHE A 51 -17.10 0.99 13.88
N ARG A 52 -16.69 0.14 14.81
CA ARG A 52 -17.11 0.24 16.21
C ARG A 52 -16.56 1.45 16.92
N TRP A 53 -15.35 1.88 16.56
CA TRP A 53 -14.77 3.06 17.18
C TRP A 53 -15.64 4.32 16.98
N PHE A 54 -16.34 4.40 15.85
CA PHE A 54 -17.24 5.51 15.50
C PHE A 54 -18.67 5.31 15.97
N GLY A 55 -18.94 4.30 16.78
CA GLY A 55 -20.28 4.01 17.27
C GLY A 55 -21.21 3.35 16.25
N TYR A 56 -20.67 2.86 15.15
CA TYR A 56 -21.47 2.06 14.21
C TYR A 56 -21.90 0.74 14.86
N ALA A 57 -23.16 0.41 14.70
CA ALA A 57 -23.62 -0.95 14.92
C ALA A 57 -22.82 -1.89 14.00
N GLU A 58 -22.55 -3.12 14.44
CA GLU A 58 -21.75 -4.08 13.67
C GLU A 58 -22.21 -4.11 12.22
N ALA A 59 -21.40 -3.52 11.34
CA ALA A 59 -21.65 -3.58 9.91
C ALA A 59 -21.53 -5.03 9.49
N GLY A 60 -22.52 -5.50 8.78
CA GLY A 60 -22.71 -6.80 8.15
C GLY A 60 -21.76 -7.91 8.60
N GLN A 61 -22.33 -8.92 9.15
CA GLN A 61 -21.57 -10.08 9.59
C GLN A 61 -20.95 -10.75 8.38
N ASP A 62 -19.65 -11.04 8.47
CA ASP A 62 -18.93 -11.83 7.50
C ASP A 62 -19.65 -13.17 7.28
N ILE A 63 -20.27 -13.34 6.14
CA ILE A 63 -21.05 -14.53 5.76
C ILE A 63 -20.21 -15.78 5.95
N LEU A 64 -18.95 -15.76 5.53
CA LEU A 64 -18.06 -16.90 5.63
C LEU A 64 -17.84 -17.30 7.09
N TYR A 65 -17.57 -16.35 7.97
CA TYR A 65 -17.28 -16.60 9.38
C TYR A 65 -18.54 -17.02 10.15
N GLN A 66 -19.65 -16.33 9.97
CA GLN A 66 -20.83 -16.53 10.80
C GLN A 66 -21.78 -17.58 10.29
N GLN A 67 -21.86 -17.77 8.98
CA GLN A 67 -22.80 -18.73 8.39
C GLN A 67 -22.09 -19.99 7.88
N VAL A 68 -20.92 -19.87 7.25
CA VAL A 68 -20.24 -20.99 6.60
C VAL A 68 -19.30 -21.73 7.55
N LEU A 69 -18.43 -21.02 8.27
CA LEU A 69 -17.42 -21.65 9.14
C LEU A 69 -17.93 -21.98 10.54
N THR A 70 -19.24 -22.14 10.72
CA THR A 70 -19.88 -22.47 11.99
C THR A 70 -20.27 -23.95 12.09
N GLY A 71 -20.31 -24.50 13.32
CA GLY A 71 -20.66 -25.88 13.58
C GLY A 71 -19.49 -26.85 13.55
N SER A 72 -19.77 -28.15 13.40
CA SER A 72 -18.75 -29.20 13.32
C SER A 72 -17.91 -29.08 12.05
N VAL A 73 -16.72 -29.72 12.02
CA VAL A 73 -15.85 -29.75 10.82
C VAL A 73 -16.63 -30.28 9.58
N LYS A 74 -17.50 -31.28 9.77
CA LYS A 74 -18.32 -31.80 8.69
C LYS A 74 -19.32 -30.75 8.18
N ASP A 75 -19.97 -30.03 9.07
CA ASP A 75 -20.91 -28.97 8.72
C ASP A 75 -20.21 -27.83 7.97
N ARG A 76 -19.03 -27.40 8.42
CA ARG A 76 -18.22 -26.39 7.75
C ARG A 76 -17.84 -26.78 6.32
N ILE A 77 -17.45 -28.04 6.10
CA ILE A 77 -17.13 -28.54 4.75
C ILE A 77 -18.39 -28.53 3.85
N ILE A 78 -19.54 -28.95 4.37
CA ILE A 78 -20.80 -28.95 3.61
C ILE A 78 -21.22 -27.51 3.28
N LYS A 79 -21.18 -26.60 4.27
CA LYS A 79 -21.53 -25.19 4.11
C LYS A 79 -20.57 -24.48 3.15
N LEU A 80 -19.27 -24.73 3.26
CA LEU A 80 -18.27 -24.18 2.35
C LEU A 80 -18.53 -24.66 0.90
N LYS A 81 -18.86 -25.95 0.71
CA LYS A 81 -19.24 -26.46 -0.61
C LYS A 81 -20.47 -25.73 -1.16
N THR A 82 -21.51 -25.57 -0.31
CA THR A 82 -22.75 -24.88 -0.70
C THR A 82 -22.46 -23.41 -1.02
N PHE A 83 -21.64 -22.72 -0.22
CA PHE A 83 -21.23 -21.34 -0.44
C PHE A 83 -20.52 -21.15 -1.78
N LEU A 84 -19.63 -22.08 -2.15
CA LEU A 84 -18.90 -22.01 -3.42
C LEU A 84 -19.78 -22.32 -4.65
N LEU A 85 -20.82 -23.14 -4.50
CA LEU A 85 -21.67 -23.58 -5.61
C LEU A 85 -22.97 -22.78 -5.73
N GLU A 86 -23.47 -22.28 -4.62
CA GLU A 86 -24.79 -21.65 -4.51
C GLU A 86 -24.71 -20.48 -3.48
N PRO A 87 -23.90 -19.43 -3.76
CA PRO A 87 -23.66 -18.34 -2.80
C PRO A 87 -24.95 -17.62 -2.38
N ASP A 88 -25.95 -17.56 -3.25
CA ASP A 88 -27.25 -16.90 -3.00
C ASP A 88 -28.05 -17.54 -1.85
N LYS A 89 -27.66 -18.71 -1.39
CA LYS A 89 -28.27 -19.35 -0.21
C LYS A 89 -27.85 -18.73 1.12
N PHE A 90 -26.82 -17.90 1.11
CA PHE A 90 -26.33 -17.18 2.28
C PHE A 90 -26.78 -15.74 2.18
N THR A 91 -27.55 -15.28 3.16
CA THR A 91 -28.02 -13.89 3.21
C THR A 91 -26.94 -12.99 3.77
N LYS A 92 -26.70 -11.87 3.11
CA LYS A 92 -26.05 -10.72 3.75
C LYS A 92 -27.09 -10.07 4.65
N ASP A 93 -26.90 -10.14 5.96
CA ASP A 93 -27.58 -9.21 6.85
C ASP A 93 -26.96 -7.83 6.58
N GLU A 94 -27.64 -7.04 5.76
CA GLU A 94 -27.36 -5.62 5.60
C GLU A 94 -27.75 -4.92 6.91
N VAL A 95 -26.91 -5.04 7.89
CA VAL A 95 -26.94 -4.12 9.02
C VAL A 95 -26.34 -2.83 8.46
N LEU A 96 -27.21 -1.90 8.10
CA LEU A 96 -26.82 -0.52 7.83
C LEU A 96 -26.06 -0.02 9.05
N ALA A 97 -24.77 0.18 8.87
CA ALA A 97 -23.95 0.79 9.89
C ALA A 97 -24.54 2.18 10.18
N GLN A 98 -25.14 2.34 11.35
CA GLN A 98 -25.62 3.63 11.82
C GLN A 98 -24.49 4.25 12.65
N GLU A 99 -24.09 5.43 12.24
CA GLU A 99 -23.20 6.25 13.04
C GLU A 99 -23.93 6.68 14.30
N ILE A 100 -23.31 6.49 15.46
CA ILE A 100 -23.80 7.00 16.73
C ILE A 100 -22.79 8.04 17.21
N PRO A 101 -23.00 9.34 16.92
CA PRO A 101 -22.13 10.39 17.39
C PRO A 101 -22.06 10.37 18.92
N THR A 102 -20.87 10.52 19.43
CA THR A 102 -20.63 10.55 20.88
C THR A 102 -19.33 11.28 21.17
N TRP A 103 -19.23 11.84 22.36
CA TRP A 103 -17.98 12.38 22.86
C TRP A 103 -16.96 11.26 23.10
N ARG A 104 -15.75 11.46 22.61
CA ARG A 104 -14.60 10.55 22.75
C ARG A 104 -13.48 11.26 23.48
N THR A 105 -12.90 10.59 24.45
CA THR A 105 -11.72 11.09 25.15
C THR A 105 -10.46 10.87 24.33
N LYS A 106 -9.38 11.56 24.73
CA LYS A 106 -8.04 11.32 24.21
C LYS A 106 -7.62 9.85 24.34
N ASP A 107 -7.96 9.21 25.46
CA ASP A 107 -7.57 7.80 25.73
C ASP A 107 -8.33 6.85 24.79
N ASP A 108 -9.59 7.12 24.47
CA ASP A 108 -10.34 6.32 23.47
C ASP A 108 -9.67 6.36 22.11
N ALA A 109 -9.18 7.51 21.66
CA ALA A 109 -8.46 7.64 20.40
C ALA A 109 -7.08 6.92 20.42
N LEU A 110 -6.37 7.00 21.54
CA LEU A 110 -5.11 6.28 21.72
C LEU A 110 -5.31 4.78 21.80
N GLU A 111 -6.41 4.29 22.38
CA GLU A 111 -6.75 2.87 22.41
C GLU A 111 -6.92 2.30 20.98
N TYR A 112 -7.49 3.09 20.06
CA TYR A 112 -7.59 2.70 18.66
C TYR A 112 -6.24 2.63 17.94
N LEU A 113 -5.34 3.59 18.22
CA LEU A 113 -4.07 3.74 17.51
C LEU A 113 -2.95 2.85 18.06
N ALA A 114 -2.94 2.61 19.39
CA ALA A 114 -1.84 1.98 20.09
C ALA A 114 -2.29 0.71 20.81
N ILE A 115 -1.39 -0.28 20.89
CA ILE A 115 -1.65 -1.51 21.65
C ILE A 115 -1.73 -1.18 23.15
N GLN A 116 -2.77 -1.69 23.80
CA GLN A 116 -2.89 -1.66 25.25
C GLN A 116 -2.06 -2.80 25.87
N LYS A 117 -1.68 -2.65 27.15
CA LYS A 117 -0.78 -3.58 27.84
C LYS A 117 -1.30 -5.02 27.88
N GLU A 118 -2.60 -5.19 28.03
CA GLU A 118 -3.32 -6.47 28.07
C GLU A 118 -3.43 -7.17 26.72
N ASP A 119 -3.23 -6.43 25.62
CA ASP A 119 -3.35 -6.95 24.26
C ASP A 119 -2.00 -7.24 23.59
N ILE A 120 -0.92 -7.17 24.35
CA ILE A 120 0.43 -7.51 23.89
C ILE A 120 0.45 -8.94 23.33
N PHE A 121 0.90 -9.09 22.04
CA PHE A 121 0.93 -10.36 21.29
C PHE A 121 -0.43 -11.01 21.04
N ASN A 122 -1.53 -10.27 21.13
CA ASN A 122 -2.88 -10.78 20.82
C ASN A 122 -3.10 -10.90 19.30
N TYR A 123 -2.35 -11.79 18.63
CA TYR A 123 -2.49 -12.04 17.19
C TYR A 123 -3.84 -12.59 16.79
N PHE A 124 -4.58 -13.17 17.72
CA PHE A 124 -5.92 -13.64 17.43
C PHE A 124 -6.87 -12.48 17.17
N SER A 125 -6.71 -11.37 17.91
CA SER A 125 -7.45 -10.14 17.66
C SER A 125 -7.17 -9.60 16.26
N VAL A 126 -5.89 -9.53 15.85
CA VAL A 126 -5.51 -9.09 14.50
C VAL A 126 -6.13 -9.97 13.41
N TYR A 127 -6.07 -11.29 13.60
CA TYR A 127 -6.67 -12.22 12.65
C TYR A 127 -8.19 -12.04 12.55
N TYR A 128 -8.85 -11.83 13.69
CA TYR A 128 -10.28 -11.56 13.77
C TYR A 128 -10.67 -10.25 13.08
N ASN A 129 -9.91 -9.17 13.31
CA ASN A 129 -10.13 -7.89 12.68
C ASN A 129 -10.02 -7.99 11.14
N GLN A 130 -8.98 -8.71 10.66
CA GLN A 130 -8.79 -8.91 9.23
C GLN A 130 -9.87 -9.83 8.63
N ALA A 131 -10.39 -10.81 9.37
CA ALA A 131 -11.49 -11.63 8.90
C ALA A 131 -12.79 -10.85 8.62
N LYS A 132 -12.88 -9.61 9.09
CA LYS A 132 -13.98 -8.66 8.85
C LYS A 132 -13.62 -7.55 7.85
N ASP A 133 -12.38 -7.51 7.37
CA ASP A 133 -11.89 -6.60 6.34
C ASP A 133 -11.61 -7.38 5.03
N VAL A 134 -11.21 -6.69 3.98
CA VAL A 134 -10.90 -7.25 2.65
C VAL A 134 -9.40 -7.43 2.41
N HIS A 135 -8.58 -7.36 3.46
CA HIS A 135 -7.13 -7.44 3.35
C HIS A 135 -6.56 -8.64 4.12
N PRO A 136 -5.55 -9.35 3.56
CA PRO A 136 -4.90 -10.46 4.25
C PRO A 136 -4.08 -10.01 5.48
N PRO A 137 -3.85 -10.88 6.48
CA PRO A 137 -3.42 -10.48 7.83
C PRO A 137 -1.92 -10.24 8.01
N LEU A 138 -1.02 -10.64 7.09
CA LEU A 138 0.42 -10.71 7.37
C LEU A 138 1.05 -9.35 7.70
N PHE A 139 0.66 -8.30 6.97
CA PHE A 139 1.17 -6.95 7.25
C PHE A 139 0.75 -6.47 8.64
N TYR A 140 -0.50 -6.68 8.99
CA TYR A 140 -1.09 -6.28 10.27
C TYR A 140 -0.48 -7.05 11.45
N PHE A 141 -0.11 -8.32 11.27
CA PHE A 141 0.68 -9.06 12.25
C PHE A 141 2.04 -8.43 12.51
N LEU A 142 2.72 -7.93 11.48
CA LEU A 142 4.00 -7.24 11.65
C LEU A 142 3.82 -5.88 12.33
N VAL A 143 2.78 -5.13 11.98
CA VAL A 143 2.45 -3.86 12.66
C VAL A 143 2.18 -4.13 14.13
N HIS A 144 1.33 -5.10 14.46
CA HIS A 144 1.04 -5.51 15.83
C HIS A 144 2.32 -5.91 16.60
N PHE A 145 3.18 -6.73 15.97
CA PHE A 145 4.46 -7.14 16.59
C PHE A 145 5.35 -5.95 16.97
N ILE A 146 5.53 -5.01 16.05
CA ILE A 146 6.37 -3.83 16.33
C ILE A 146 5.68 -2.90 17.33
N SER A 147 4.37 -2.68 17.19
CA SER A 147 3.58 -1.88 18.15
C SER A 147 3.64 -2.45 19.58
N THR A 148 3.68 -3.79 19.71
CA THR A 148 3.84 -4.47 21.01
C THR A 148 5.13 -4.07 21.73
N LEU A 149 6.22 -3.81 21.00
CA LEU A 149 7.49 -3.35 21.59
C LEU A 149 7.41 -1.90 22.10
N PHE A 150 6.39 -1.16 21.66
CA PHE A 150 6.14 0.25 21.98
C PHE A 150 4.69 0.47 22.46
N TYR A 151 4.14 -0.46 23.26
CA TYR A 151 2.75 -0.40 23.71
C TYR A 151 2.42 0.96 24.36
N GLY A 152 1.18 1.38 24.24
CA GLY A 152 0.70 2.68 24.69
C GLY A 152 1.20 3.88 23.87
N SER A 153 1.93 3.64 22.76
CA SER A 153 2.50 4.68 21.93
C SER A 153 2.05 4.57 20.49
N PHE A 154 1.66 5.69 19.90
CA PHE A 154 1.42 5.84 18.46
C PHE A 154 2.58 6.61 17.83
N SER A 155 3.12 6.11 16.71
CA SER A 155 4.21 6.77 16.01
C SER A 155 4.30 6.36 14.56
N LYS A 156 4.47 7.34 13.65
CA LYS A 156 4.74 7.11 12.22
C LYS A 156 5.97 6.22 11.96
N TYR A 157 6.88 6.14 12.91
CA TYR A 157 8.11 5.33 12.76
C TYR A 157 7.85 3.82 12.88
N ILE A 158 6.76 3.37 13.51
CA ILE A 158 6.44 1.94 13.67
C ILE A 158 6.33 1.27 12.28
N ILE A 159 5.42 1.74 11.43
CA ILE A 159 5.22 1.18 10.10
C ILE A 159 6.36 1.60 9.15
N PHE A 160 6.92 2.80 9.32
CA PHE A 160 8.08 3.22 8.53
C PHE A 160 9.25 2.22 8.61
N PHE A 161 9.62 1.74 9.80
CA PHE A 161 10.70 0.76 9.95
C PHE A 161 10.38 -0.59 9.30
N ILE A 162 9.11 -1.01 9.31
CA ILE A 162 8.67 -2.19 8.56
C ILE A 162 8.89 -1.97 7.06
N ASN A 163 8.40 -0.86 6.52
CA ASN A 163 8.56 -0.51 5.10
C ASN A 163 10.04 -0.35 4.72
N LEU A 164 10.86 0.28 5.57
CA LEU A 164 12.30 0.43 5.36
C LEU A 164 13.02 -0.92 5.28
N ALA A 165 12.66 -1.88 6.13
CA ALA A 165 13.23 -3.23 6.10
C ALA A 165 12.91 -3.95 4.77
N PHE A 166 11.66 -3.86 4.28
CA PHE A 166 11.27 -4.42 2.99
C PHE A 166 11.88 -3.66 1.81
N PHE A 167 12.08 -2.36 1.92
CA PHE A 167 12.81 -1.56 0.92
C PHE A 167 14.28 -2.03 0.80
N ILE A 168 14.98 -2.19 1.92
CA ILE A 168 16.35 -2.75 1.94
C ILE A 168 16.36 -4.16 1.33
N GLY A 169 15.40 -4.99 1.72
CA GLY A 169 15.21 -6.33 1.14
C GLY A 169 15.03 -6.28 -0.39
N THR A 170 14.24 -5.35 -0.89
CA THR A 170 14.01 -5.13 -2.33
C THR A 170 15.32 -4.77 -3.04
N LEU A 171 16.11 -3.86 -2.50
CA LEU A 171 17.42 -3.49 -3.06
C LEU A 171 18.39 -4.68 -3.09
N ILE A 172 18.41 -5.50 -2.04
CA ILE A 172 19.21 -6.73 -1.99
C ILE A 172 18.75 -7.73 -3.07
N VAL A 173 17.44 -7.88 -3.27
CA VAL A 173 16.91 -8.78 -4.31
C VAL A 173 17.22 -8.26 -5.71
N ILE A 174 17.18 -6.93 -5.96
CA ILE A 174 17.65 -6.34 -7.23
C ILE A 174 19.09 -6.80 -7.51
N LYS A 175 20.00 -6.70 -6.53
CA LYS A 175 21.38 -7.20 -6.68
C LYS A 175 21.40 -8.68 -7.05
N LYS A 176 20.64 -9.51 -6.35
CA LYS A 176 20.59 -10.96 -6.63
C LYS A 176 20.08 -11.26 -8.04
N ILE A 177 19.09 -10.52 -8.52
CA ILE A 177 18.57 -10.63 -9.89
C ILE A 177 19.67 -10.27 -10.91
N MET A 178 20.36 -9.13 -10.72
CA MET A 178 21.42 -8.71 -11.62
C MET A 178 22.60 -9.70 -11.65
N ASP A 179 22.95 -10.29 -10.50
CA ASP A 179 23.93 -11.38 -10.44
C ASP A 179 23.46 -12.59 -11.25
N LYS A 180 22.19 -12.97 -11.14
CA LYS A 180 21.63 -14.10 -11.90
C LYS A 180 21.47 -13.79 -13.40
N LEU A 181 21.20 -12.58 -13.78
CA LEU A 181 21.15 -12.16 -15.18
C LEU A 181 22.55 -11.99 -15.80
N ASN A 182 23.64 -12.06 -15.01
CA ASN A 182 25.04 -11.82 -15.40
C ASN A 182 25.33 -10.36 -15.86
N HIS A 183 24.56 -9.41 -15.30
CA HIS A 183 24.66 -7.97 -15.61
C HIS A 183 24.91 -7.14 -14.35
N LYS A 184 25.98 -7.49 -13.62
CA LYS A 184 26.38 -6.81 -12.37
C LYS A 184 26.67 -5.32 -12.57
N GLU A 185 27.07 -4.94 -13.78
CA GLU A 185 27.36 -3.57 -14.16
C GLU A 185 26.16 -2.63 -14.02
N ILE A 186 24.94 -3.09 -14.15
CA ILE A 186 23.74 -2.25 -14.00
C ILE A 186 23.11 -2.34 -12.60
N THR A 187 23.70 -3.05 -11.64
CA THR A 187 23.14 -3.22 -10.29
C THR A 187 22.93 -1.87 -9.59
N ILE A 188 24.01 -1.10 -9.41
CA ILE A 188 23.96 0.20 -8.73
C ILE A 188 23.06 1.20 -9.48
N PRO A 189 23.19 1.35 -10.81
CA PRO A 189 22.26 2.19 -11.55
C PRO A 189 20.78 1.83 -11.34
N THR A 190 20.43 0.53 -11.37
CA THR A 190 19.04 0.09 -11.14
C THR A 190 18.56 0.38 -9.72
N MET A 191 19.44 0.18 -8.72
CA MET A 191 19.11 0.53 -7.32
C MET A 191 18.86 2.02 -7.15
N ILE A 192 19.63 2.88 -7.82
CA ILE A 192 19.46 4.34 -7.78
C ILE A 192 18.18 4.73 -8.53
N LEU A 193 17.98 4.23 -9.77
CA LEU A 193 16.78 4.53 -10.56
C LEU A 193 15.49 4.20 -9.81
N TYR A 194 15.43 3.03 -9.16
CA TYR A 194 14.28 2.66 -8.35
C TYR A 194 14.27 3.41 -7.01
N GLY A 195 15.33 3.27 -6.21
CA GLY A 195 15.34 3.66 -4.80
C GLY A 195 15.31 5.18 -4.55
N ALA A 196 15.78 6.00 -5.50
CA ALA A 196 15.70 7.46 -5.41
C ALA A 196 14.55 8.04 -6.26
N SER A 197 13.68 7.22 -6.83
CA SER A 197 12.49 7.67 -7.56
C SER A 197 11.35 8.06 -6.62
N MET A 198 10.48 8.95 -7.06
CA MET A 198 9.23 9.26 -6.36
C MET A 198 8.36 7.99 -6.19
N ALA A 199 8.47 7.02 -7.09
CA ALA A 199 7.81 5.74 -7.02
C ALA A 199 8.19 4.96 -5.74
N ALA A 200 9.48 4.79 -5.46
CA ALA A 200 9.95 4.09 -4.26
C ALA A 200 9.71 4.90 -2.99
N ILE A 201 9.99 6.22 -3.02
CA ILE A 201 9.82 7.09 -1.86
C ILE A 201 8.34 7.10 -1.43
N SER A 202 7.40 7.33 -2.35
CA SER A 202 5.96 7.30 -2.04
C SER A 202 5.51 5.92 -1.53
N THR A 203 6.06 4.82 -2.06
CA THR A 203 5.75 3.46 -1.58
C THR A 203 6.22 3.23 -0.14
N VAL A 204 7.40 3.75 0.23
CA VAL A 204 7.93 3.64 1.61
C VAL A 204 7.18 4.57 2.56
N MET A 205 6.82 5.79 2.12
CA MET A 205 6.09 6.76 2.93
C MET A 205 4.63 6.34 3.16
N PHE A 206 4.04 5.55 2.27
CA PHE A 206 2.71 5.01 2.45
C PHE A 206 2.72 3.89 3.49
N GLN A 207 2.19 4.15 4.67
CA GLN A 207 2.22 3.25 5.82
C GLN A 207 1.17 2.12 5.70
N ARG A 208 1.25 1.39 4.59
CA ARG A 208 0.42 0.24 4.21
C ARG A 208 1.30 -0.89 3.69
N MET A 209 0.70 -2.02 3.39
CA MET A 209 1.36 -3.25 2.96
C MET A 209 2.11 -3.19 1.62
N TYR A 210 2.07 -2.07 0.87
CA TYR A 210 2.56 -2.03 -0.51
C TYR A 210 4.07 -2.19 -0.66
N MET A 211 4.87 -1.74 0.32
CA MET A 211 6.32 -1.97 0.27
C MET A 211 6.66 -3.46 0.50
N MET A 212 5.94 -4.11 1.39
CA MET A 212 6.05 -5.56 1.63
C MET A 212 5.58 -6.36 0.40
N LEU A 213 4.48 -5.97 -0.25
CA LEU A 213 4.00 -6.51 -1.51
C LEU A 213 5.07 -6.40 -2.61
N THR A 214 5.69 -5.22 -2.73
CA THR A 214 6.79 -4.96 -3.68
C THR A 214 7.97 -5.89 -3.46
N PHE A 215 8.35 -6.12 -2.21
CA PHE A 215 9.42 -7.06 -1.85
C PHE A 215 9.09 -8.49 -2.26
N PHE A 216 7.91 -9.01 -1.93
CA PHE A 216 7.55 -10.38 -2.31
C PHE A 216 7.42 -10.55 -3.81
N SER A 217 6.97 -9.53 -4.52
CA SER A 217 6.87 -9.58 -5.99
C SER A 217 8.23 -9.68 -6.68
N ILE A 218 9.21 -8.90 -6.22
CA ILE A 218 10.56 -8.99 -6.78
C ILE A 218 11.31 -10.23 -6.31
N LEU A 219 11.05 -10.71 -5.09
CA LEU A 219 11.60 -11.97 -4.57
C LEU A 219 11.07 -13.17 -5.36
N TYR A 220 9.78 -13.17 -5.71
CA TYR A 220 9.19 -14.15 -6.61
C TYR A 220 9.88 -14.14 -7.97
N LEU A 221 10.04 -12.96 -8.59
CA LEU A 221 10.77 -12.83 -9.86
C LEU A 221 12.21 -13.38 -9.78
N TYR A 222 12.91 -13.14 -8.67
CA TYR A 222 14.25 -13.71 -8.45
C TYR A 222 14.25 -15.23 -8.51
N TYR A 223 13.31 -15.90 -7.83
CA TYR A 223 13.22 -17.36 -7.86
C TYR A 223 12.83 -17.89 -9.24
N ILE A 224 11.99 -17.18 -9.98
CA ILE A 224 11.66 -17.54 -11.36
C ILE A 224 12.87 -17.45 -12.28
N ILE A 225 13.67 -16.37 -12.21
CA ILE A 225 14.91 -16.23 -12.98
C ILE A 225 15.91 -17.33 -12.60
N LYS A 226 16.01 -17.68 -11.33
CA LYS A 226 16.83 -18.79 -10.85
C LYS A 226 16.34 -20.13 -11.41
N TYR A 227 15.03 -20.35 -11.45
CA TYR A 227 14.41 -21.54 -12.04
C TYR A 227 14.71 -21.68 -13.55
N ILE A 228 14.60 -20.58 -14.30
CA ILE A 228 14.91 -20.56 -15.75
C ILE A 228 16.35 -20.97 -16.04
N LYS A 229 17.28 -20.68 -15.13
CA LYS A 229 18.72 -21.01 -15.28
C LYS A 229 19.11 -22.43 -14.85
N ASP A 230 18.14 -23.27 -14.51
CA ASP A 230 18.35 -24.64 -14.00
C ASP A 230 19.21 -24.72 -12.71
N ASP A 231 19.33 -23.62 -11.96
CA ASP A 231 20.05 -23.51 -10.68
C ASP A 231 19.04 -23.51 -9.52
N PHE A 232 18.20 -24.56 -9.45
CA PHE A 232 17.05 -24.59 -8.55
C PHE A 232 17.07 -25.81 -7.64
N THR A 233 17.37 -25.59 -6.37
CA THR A 233 17.49 -26.62 -5.34
C THR A 233 16.17 -26.89 -4.62
N ILE A 234 16.15 -27.91 -3.75
CA ILE A 234 14.97 -28.17 -2.89
C ILE A 234 14.73 -27.00 -1.93
N ASN A 235 15.79 -26.36 -1.41
CA ASN A 235 15.64 -25.17 -0.55
C ASN A 235 15.02 -23.99 -1.32
N ASP A 236 15.31 -23.87 -2.62
CA ASP A 236 14.69 -22.84 -3.45
C ASP A 236 13.20 -23.11 -3.70
N LYS A 237 12.81 -24.38 -3.81
CA LYS A 237 11.38 -24.74 -3.91
C LYS A 237 10.63 -24.36 -2.63
N ILE A 238 11.19 -24.65 -1.47
CA ILE A 238 10.61 -24.25 -0.17
C ILE A 238 10.54 -22.74 -0.07
N ALA A 239 11.62 -22.04 -0.40
CA ALA A 239 11.66 -20.59 -0.37
C ALA A 239 10.66 -19.93 -1.35
N LEU A 240 10.45 -20.54 -2.54
CA LEU A 240 9.44 -20.09 -3.49
C LEU A 240 8.02 -20.32 -2.95
N ILE A 241 7.74 -21.48 -2.34
CA ILE A 241 6.46 -21.74 -1.66
C ILE A 241 6.19 -20.69 -0.60
N LEU A 242 7.18 -20.42 0.27
CA LEU A 242 7.06 -19.41 1.33
C LEU A 242 6.88 -18.00 0.74
N THR A 243 7.58 -17.67 -0.34
CA THR A 243 7.44 -16.38 -1.02
C THR A 243 6.03 -16.17 -1.56
N ILE A 244 5.45 -17.19 -2.21
CA ILE A 244 4.08 -17.12 -2.74
C ILE A 244 3.08 -17.06 -1.58
N PHE A 245 3.23 -17.88 -0.56
CA PHE A 245 2.38 -17.90 0.63
C PHE A 245 2.37 -16.55 1.34
N MET A 246 3.56 -15.99 1.66
CA MET A 246 3.67 -14.69 2.33
C MET A 246 3.17 -13.53 1.47
N GLY A 247 3.44 -13.56 0.17
CA GLY A 247 2.93 -12.56 -0.76
C GLY A 247 1.40 -12.59 -0.89
N PHE A 248 0.81 -13.77 -0.91
CA PHE A 248 -0.65 -13.96 -0.85
C PHE A 248 -1.25 -13.35 0.42
N LEU A 249 -0.63 -13.63 1.58
CA LEU A 249 -1.06 -13.09 2.87
C LEU A 249 -0.74 -11.61 3.06
N THR A 250 -0.07 -10.97 2.08
CA THR A 250 0.20 -9.53 2.10
C THR A 250 -0.88 -8.74 1.37
N GLN A 251 -1.21 -9.14 0.11
CA GLN A 251 -2.21 -8.44 -0.71
C GLN A 251 -2.58 -9.28 -1.95
N TYR A 252 -3.86 -9.37 -2.30
CA TYR A 252 -4.36 -10.23 -3.38
C TYR A 252 -3.90 -9.82 -4.79
N TYR A 253 -3.54 -8.56 -5.03
CA TYR A 253 -2.92 -8.15 -6.30
C TYR A 253 -1.62 -8.91 -6.61
N PHE A 254 -0.95 -9.45 -5.60
CA PHE A 254 0.18 -10.36 -5.77
C PHE A 254 -0.18 -11.60 -6.59
N CYS A 255 -1.39 -12.15 -6.39
CA CYS A 255 -1.86 -13.34 -7.10
C CYS A 255 -1.90 -13.11 -8.61
N ILE A 256 -2.35 -11.92 -9.06
CA ILE A 256 -2.38 -11.56 -10.48
C ILE A 256 -0.97 -11.67 -11.07
N TYR A 257 0.01 -11.07 -10.40
CA TYR A 257 1.41 -11.09 -10.85
C TYR A 257 1.99 -12.52 -10.90
N VAL A 258 1.73 -13.33 -9.86
CA VAL A 258 2.17 -14.74 -9.82
C VAL A 258 1.53 -15.55 -10.94
N VAL A 259 0.21 -15.42 -11.14
CA VAL A 259 -0.53 -16.16 -12.18
C VAL A 259 -0.02 -15.80 -13.58
N LEU A 260 0.23 -14.53 -13.86
CA LEU A 260 0.78 -14.09 -15.14
C LEU A 260 2.14 -14.73 -15.44
N ILE A 261 3.07 -14.73 -14.49
CA ILE A 261 4.39 -15.36 -14.66
C ILE A 261 4.24 -16.89 -14.74
N PHE A 262 3.37 -17.47 -13.90
CA PHE A 262 3.10 -18.92 -13.94
C PHE A 262 2.61 -19.37 -15.32
N ILE A 263 1.69 -18.64 -15.94
CA ILE A 263 1.19 -18.91 -17.29
C ILE A 263 2.33 -18.85 -18.32
N VAL A 264 3.16 -17.81 -18.28
CA VAL A 264 4.29 -17.63 -19.22
C VAL A 264 5.25 -18.81 -19.14
N ILE A 265 5.66 -19.19 -17.92
CA ILE A 265 6.58 -20.33 -17.71
C ILE A 265 5.91 -21.65 -18.10
N SER A 266 4.65 -21.85 -17.76
CA SER A 266 3.89 -23.07 -18.11
C SER A 266 3.81 -23.26 -19.63
N ILE A 267 3.44 -22.22 -20.35
CA ILE A 267 3.41 -22.23 -21.82
C ILE A 267 4.80 -22.61 -22.38
N TYR A 268 5.85 -21.96 -21.88
CA TYR A 268 7.22 -22.26 -22.33
C TYR A 268 7.61 -23.73 -22.10
N LEU A 269 7.37 -24.28 -20.89
CA LEU A 269 7.72 -25.66 -20.54
C LEU A 269 6.92 -26.69 -21.34
N ILE A 270 5.62 -26.43 -21.58
CA ILE A 270 4.76 -27.31 -22.38
C ILE A 270 5.22 -27.32 -23.84
N PHE A 271 5.50 -26.14 -24.44
CA PHE A 271 6.03 -26.07 -25.81
C PHE A 271 7.40 -26.77 -25.96
N LYS A 272 8.21 -26.74 -24.89
CA LYS A 272 9.50 -27.49 -24.84
C LYS A 272 9.32 -28.97 -24.53
N LYS A 273 8.10 -29.46 -24.35
CA LYS A 273 7.76 -30.83 -23.94
C LYS A 273 8.44 -31.25 -22.63
N GLN A 274 8.72 -30.30 -21.74
CA GLN A 274 9.34 -30.50 -20.42
C GLN A 274 8.27 -30.77 -19.35
N TYR A 275 7.39 -31.75 -19.58
CA TYR A 275 6.21 -32.00 -18.73
C TYR A 275 6.56 -32.32 -17.27
N LYS A 276 7.69 -33.01 -17.01
CA LYS A 276 8.13 -33.28 -15.63
C LYS A 276 8.51 -32.00 -14.88
N LYS A 277 9.27 -31.10 -15.53
CA LYS A 277 9.60 -29.78 -14.95
C LYS A 277 8.34 -28.93 -14.75
N TRP A 278 7.41 -28.95 -15.73
CA TRP A 278 6.14 -28.25 -15.60
C TRP A 278 5.33 -28.75 -14.40
N PHE A 279 5.22 -30.06 -14.21
CA PHE A 279 4.45 -30.64 -13.10
C PHE A 279 5.10 -30.32 -11.74
N ASP A 280 6.42 -30.33 -11.63
CA ASP A 280 7.12 -29.88 -10.41
C ASP A 280 6.91 -28.39 -10.14
N PHE A 281 6.91 -27.56 -11.18
CA PHE A 281 6.60 -26.12 -11.07
C PHE A 281 5.15 -25.88 -10.64
N PHE A 282 4.21 -26.59 -11.24
CA PHE A 282 2.80 -26.56 -10.85
C PHE A 282 2.60 -26.95 -9.38
N LYS A 283 3.23 -28.05 -8.93
CA LYS A 283 3.11 -28.51 -7.53
C LYS A 283 3.55 -27.43 -6.54
N VAL A 284 4.62 -26.72 -6.79
CA VAL A 284 5.13 -25.66 -5.93
C VAL A 284 4.08 -24.55 -5.76
N HIS A 285 3.48 -24.09 -6.87
CA HIS A 285 2.45 -23.05 -6.85
C HIS A 285 1.16 -23.54 -6.21
N PHE A 286 0.75 -24.77 -6.51
CA PHE A 286 -0.45 -25.38 -5.95
C PHE A 286 -0.34 -25.56 -4.43
N ILE A 287 0.79 -26.05 -3.93
CA ILE A 287 1.04 -26.18 -2.47
C ILE A 287 0.96 -24.79 -1.80
N ALA A 288 1.59 -23.78 -2.39
CA ALA A 288 1.58 -22.44 -1.84
C ALA A 288 0.15 -21.84 -1.78
N ALA A 289 -0.65 -22.05 -2.84
CA ALA A 289 -2.05 -21.60 -2.89
C ALA A 289 -2.91 -22.30 -1.83
N ILE A 290 -2.77 -23.63 -1.70
CA ILE A 290 -3.50 -24.40 -0.64
C ILE A 290 -3.11 -23.90 0.74
N LEU A 291 -1.81 -23.70 1.01
CA LEU A 291 -1.36 -23.18 2.31
C LEU A 291 -1.97 -21.79 2.60
N GLY A 292 -2.04 -20.92 1.60
CA GLY A 292 -2.65 -19.58 1.73
C GLY A 292 -4.14 -19.66 2.09
N ILE A 293 -4.90 -20.44 1.35
CA ILE A 293 -6.36 -20.61 1.57
C ILE A 293 -6.63 -21.30 2.91
N VAL A 294 -5.85 -22.32 3.28
CA VAL A 294 -6.03 -23.04 4.57
C VAL A 294 -5.70 -22.12 5.75
N PHE A 295 -4.65 -21.31 5.63
CA PHE A 295 -4.26 -20.37 6.69
C PHE A 295 -5.25 -19.21 6.81
N TYR A 296 -5.76 -18.68 5.68
CA TYR A 296 -6.70 -17.57 5.65
C TYR A 296 -7.87 -17.86 4.69
N PRO A 297 -8.88 -18.63 5.14
CA PRO A 297 -10.01 -19.06 4.31
C PRO A 297 -10.93 -17.90 3.90
N PHE A 298 -10.95 -16.78 4.64
CA PHE A 298 -11.69 -15.56 4.32
C PHE A 298 -11.29 -14.97 2.97
N SER A 299 -10.07 -15.27 2.50
CA SER A 299 -9.59 -14.86 1.18
C SER A 299 -10.51 -15.26 0.02
N ILE A 300 -11.33 -16.30 0.18
CA ILE A 300 -12.31 -16.72 -0.84
C ILE A 300 -13.43 -15.68 -0.94
N GLU A 301 -13.96 -15.23 0.21
CA GLU A 301 -14.96 -14.19 0.25
C GLU A 301 -14.38 -12.86 -0.24
N ASP A 302 -13.20 -12.46 0.27
CA ASP A 302 -12.53 -11.21 -0.09
C ASP A 302 -12.29 -11.08 -1.60
N ILE A 303 -11.81 -12.16 -2.24
CA ILE A 303 -11.45 -12.13 -3.66
C ILE A 303 -12.68 -12.18 -4.57
N PHE A 304 -13.71 -12.97 -4.21
CA PHE A 304 -14.79 -13.27 -5.15
C PHE A 304 -16.12 -12.59 -4.82
N PHE A 305 -16.39 -12.26 -3.55
CA PHE A 305 -17.73 -11.89 -3.11
C PHE A 305 -17.79 -10.56 -2.34
N SER A 306 -16.65 -10.01 -1.92
CA SER A 306 -16.62 -8.73 -1.21
C SER A 306 -16.90 -7.54 -2.14
N TYR A 307 -17.18 -6.38 -1.56
CA TYR A 307 -17.34 -5.11 -2.30
C TYR A 307 -16.06 -4.68 -3.05
N ARG A 308 -14.91 -5.27 -2.77
CA ARG A 308 -13.62 -5.12 -3.48
C ARG A 308 -13.26 -6.37 -4.30
N GLY A 309 -14.14 -7.38 -4.34
CA GLY A 309 -13.92 -8.64 -5.03
C GLY A 309 -13.93 -8.52 -6.56
N LEU A 310 -13.57 -9.62 -7.20
CA LEU A 310 -13.63 -9.74 -8.66
C LEU A 310 -15.08 -9.56 -9.14
N GLY A 311 -15.30 -8.55 -10.00
CA GLY A 311 -16.64 -8.23 -10.51
C GLY A 311 -17.34 -7.08 -9.80
N SER A 312 -16.81 -6.60 -8.68
CA SER A 312 -17.29 -5.36 -8.08
C SER A 312 -17.08 -4.18 -9.04
N THR A 313 -18.05 -3.26 -9.06
CA THR A 313 -17.97 -1.99 -9.82
C THR A 313 -17.79 -0.78 -8.89
N ASP A 314 -17.67 -1.00 -7.60
CA ASP A 314 -17.53 0.06 -6.61
C ASP A 314 -16.25 0.87 -6.84
N GLY A 315 -16.40 2.20 -6.90
CA GLY A 315 -15.31 3.13 -7.18
C GLY A 315 -14.82 3.16 -8.63
N HIS A 316 -15.50 2.50 -9.57
CA HIS A 316 -15.19 2.52 -11.01
C HIS A 316 -15.73 3.80 -11.68
N THR A 317 -15.10 4.94 -11.41
CA THR A 317 -15.50 6.24 -11.98
C THR A 317 -14.85 6.55 -13.32
N LYS A 318 -13.80 5.80 -13.70
CA LYS A 318 -13.09 5.95 -14.99
C LYS A 318 -13.25 4.72 -15.88
N THR A 319 -13.24 4.94 -17.18
CA THR A 319 -13.24 3.86 -18.19
C THR A 319 -11.91 3.11 -18.20
N PHE A 320 -11.90 1.92 -18.81
CA PHE A 320 -10.66 1.12 -18.99
C PHE A 320 -9.53 1.90 -19.66
N LEU A 321 -9.82 2.67 -20.72
CA LEU A 321 -8.80 3.44 -21.45
C LEU A 321 -8.26 4.60 -20.62
N GLU A 322 -9.11 5.30 -19.88
CA GLU A 322 -8.70 6.37 -18.97
C GLU A 322 -7.81 5.83 -17.84
N ASN A 323 -8.17 4.69 -17.25
CA ASN A 323 -7.33 4.02 -16.25
C ASN A 323 -5.99 3.57 -16.84
N LEU A 324 -5.97 3.00 -18.04
CA LEU A 324 -4.74 2.58 -18.70
C LEU A 324 -3.82 3.78 -18.99
N GLN A 325 -4.38 4.88 -19.46
CA GLN A 325 -3.65 6.14 -19.66
C GLN A 325 -3.16 6.71 -18.34
N TYR A 326 -3.97 6.67 -17.30
CA TYR A 326 -3.59 7.10 -15.96
C TYR A 326 -2.35 6.35 -15.46
N TYR A 327 -2.35 5.00 -15.48
CA TYR A 327 -1.20 4.23 -15.02
C TYR A 327 0.06 4.48 -15.85
N GLY A 328 -0.07 4.66 -17.16
CA GLY A 328 1.02 5.05 -18.03
C GLY A 328 1.63 6.41 -17.62
N ASN A 329 0.78 7.40 -17.40
CA ASN A 329 1.18 8.73 -16.96
C ASN A 329 1.82 8.71 -15.56
N GLN A 330 1.28 7.91 -14.63
CA GLN A 330 1.86 7.77 -13.28
C GLN A 330 3.26 7.15 -13.32
N ILE A 331 3.51 6.14 -14.13
CA ILE A 331 4.85 5.58 -14.29
C ILE A 331 5.82 6.66 -14.81
N ILE A 332 5.40 7.42 -15.82
CA ILE A 332 6.21 8.51 -16.37
C ILE A 332 6.49 9.58 -15.30
N LYS A 333 5.48 9.99 -14.53
CA LYS A 333 5.58 10.98 -13.46
C LYS A 333 6.49 10.51 -12.34
N LEU A 334 6.24 9.31 -11.79
CA LEU A 334 6.91 8.77 -10.61
C LEU A 334 8.38 8.40 -10.86
N PHE A 335 8.77 8.11 -12.10
CA PHE A 335 10.16 7.93 -12.51
C PHE A 335 10.77 9.20 -13.12
N SER A 336 10.08 10.34 -13.07
CA SER A 336 10.54 11.65 -13.55
C SER A 336 10.94 11.66 -15.04
N LEU A 337 10.23 10.84 -15.82
CA LEU A 337 10.50 10.68 -17.26
C LEU A 337 9.83 11.76 -18.13
N GLN A 338 8.93 12.62 -17.59
CA GLN A 338 8.02 13.51 -18.31
C GLN A 338 8.68 14.18 -19.54
N ASN A 339 9.42 15.22 -19.40
CA ASN A 339 9.99 15.97 -20.54
C ASN A 339 11.20 15.27 -21.19
N ILE A 340 11.70 14.19 -20.62
CA ILE A 340 12.94 13.52 -21.03
C ILE A 340 12.65 12.25 -21.84
N ILE A 341 11.45 11.64 -21.68
CA ILE A 341 11.13 10.34 -22.27
C ILE A 341 11.25 10.34 -23.80
N LEU A 342 10.78 11.39 -24.46
CA LEU A 342 10.83 11.49 -25.93
C LEU A 342 12.27 11.60 -26.42
N ILE A 343 13.12 12.35 -25.70
CA ILE A 343 14.54 12.51 -26.02
C ILE A 343 15.25 11.16 -25.85
N LEU A 344 15.02 10.47 -24.74
CA LEU A 344 15.61 9.14 -24.47
C LEU A 344 15.17 8.10 -25.51
N LEU A 345 13.87 8.06 -25.85
CA LEU A 345 13.35 7.17 -26.88
C LEU A 345 13.93 7.50 -28.26
N GLY A 346 13.96 8.77 -28.63
CA GLY A 346 14.56 9.21 -29.89
C GLY A 346 16.05 8.84 -30.00
N ALA A 347 16.82 9.09 -28.96
CA ALA A 347 18.23 8.70 -28.92
C ALA A 347 18.40 7.17 -29.01
N LEU A 348 17.56 6.41 -28.31
CA LEU A 348 17.58 4.94 -28.35
C LEU A 348 17.26 4.41 -29.75
N ILE A 349 16.25 4.96 -30.43
CA ILE A 349 15.87 4.61 -31.80
C ILE A 349 17.02 4.86 -32.76
N VAL A 350 17.68 6.03 -32.69
CA VAL A 350 18.84 6.36 -33.53
C VAL A 350 19.97 5.34 -33.33
N VAL A 351 20.28 5.00 -32.06
CA VAL A 351 21.32 4.01 -31.74
C VAL A 351 20.94 2.62 -32.27
N LEU A 352 19.68 2.22 -32.13
CA LEU A 352 19.18 0.94 -32.65
C LEU A 352 19.31 0.85 -34.17
N ILE A 353 18.87 1.87 -34.89
CA ILE A 353 19.00 1.97 -36.36
C ILE A 353 20.47 1.84 -36.77
N TYR A 354 21.36 2.59 -36.12
CA TYR A 354 22.79 2.54 -36.39
C TYR A 354 23.36 1.12 -36.15
N LYS A 355 22.99 0.47 -35.07
CA LYS A 355 23.47 -0.89 -34.75
C LYS A 355 22.91 -1.98 -35.67
N ILE A 356 21.65 -1.87 -36.06
CA ILE A 356 21.05 -2.74 -37.08
C ILE A 356 21.81 -2.59 -38.40
N TRP A 357 22.04 -1.35 -38.84
CA TRP A 357 22.77 -1.04 -40.07
C TRP A 357 24.19 -1.60 -40.04
N LYS A 358 24.91 -1.50 -38.92
CA LYS A 358 26.24 -2.05 -38.73
C LYS A 358 26.25 -3.55 -38.39
N ARG A 359 25.12 -4.24 -38.29
CA ARG A 359 24.99 -5.66 -37.86
C ARG A 359 25.70 -5.95 -36.52
N LYS A 360 25.71 -5.01 -35.58
CA LYS A 360 26.42 -5.07 -34.29
C LYS A 360 25.50 -5.36 -33.11
N LEU A 361 24.28 -5.86 -33.33
CA LEU A 361 23.41 -6.30 -32.25
C LEU A 361 23.90 -7.59 -31.63
N HIS A 362 23.82 -7.67 -30.30
CA HIS A 362 24.11 -8.88 -29.57
C HIS A 362 23.12 -10.00 -29.96
N LYS A 363 23.60 -11.22 -30.21
CA LYS A 363 22.72 -12.37 -30.43
C LYS A 363 22.14 -12.81 -29.10
N ILE A 364 20.86 -12.57 -28.91
CA ILE A 364 20.12 -12.93 -27.70
C ILE A 364 19.88 -14.43 -27.70
N ASN A 365 20.39 -15.13 -26.70
CA ASN A 365 20.17 -16.56 -26.53
C ASN A 365 18.76 -16.88 -25.99
N GLN A 366 18.41 -18.18 -25.97
CA GLN A 366 17.04 -18.59 -25.60
C GLN A 366 16.68 -18.27 -24.13
N THR A 367 17.62 -18.43 -23.22
CA THR A 367 17.43 -18.09 -21.79
C THR A 367 17.25 -16.60 -21.59
N GLU A 368 18.02 -15.77 -22.29
CA GLU A 368 17.87 -14.31 -22.28
C GLU A 368 16.52 -13.86 -22.85
N LYS A 369 16.05 -14.49 -23.94
CA LYS A 369 14.71 -14.23 -24.50
C LYS A 369 13.62 -14.55 -23.49
N LEU A 370 13.71 -15.69 -22.81
CA LEU A 370 12.73 -16.08 -21.81
C LEU A 370 12.76 -15.13 -20.60
N ASN A 371 13.94 -14.72 -20.13
CA ASN A 371 14.06 -13.71 -19.08
C ASN A 371 13.42 -12.37 -19.48
N LEU A 372 13.62 -11.89 -20.71
CA LEU A 372 12.97 -10.69 -21.22
C LEU A 372 11.43 -10.82 -21.20
N VAL A 373 10.90 -11.94 -21.69
CA VAL A 373 9.46 -12.19 -21.71
C VAL A 373 8.90 -12.23 -20.28
N VAL A 374 9.56 -12.92 -19.35
CA VAL A 374 9.12 -13.04 -17.96
C VAL A 374 9.19 -11.72 -17.19
N ILE A 375 10.11 -10.82 -17.56
CA ILE A 375 10.22 -9.51 -16.95
C ILE A 375 9.20 -8.53 -17.54
N ILE A 376 9.09 -8.46 -18.88
CA ILE A 376 8.34 -7.39 -19.56
C ILE A 376 6.84 -7.73 -19.71
N LEU A 377 6.51 -8.95 -20.17
CA LEU A 377 5.13 -9.31 -20.48
C LEU A 377 4.19 -9.22 -19.25
N PRO A 378 4.60 -9.71 -18.05
CA PRO A 378 3.76 -9.55 -16.86
C PRO A 378 3.54 -8.09 -16.44
N ILE A 379 4.49 -7.17 -16.67
CA ILE A 379 4.28 -5.74 -16.41
C ILE A 379 3.11 -5.22 -17.26
N ILE A 380 3.16 -5.49 -18.57
CA ILE A 380 2.14 -5.00 -19.52
C ILE A 380 0.78 -5.59 -19.19
N LEU A 381 0.70 -6.92 -19.04
CA LEU A 381 -0.55 -7.61 -18.78
C LEU A 381 -1.12 -7.25 -17.40
N PHE A 382 -0.28 -7.05 -16.39
CA PHE A 382 -0.72 -6.62 -15.07
C PHE A 382 -1.37 -5.25 -15.12
N ILE A 383 -0.75 -4.26 -15.78
CA ILE A 383 -1.31 -2.92 -15.95
C ILE A 383 -2.65 -2.99 -16.69
N VAL A 384 -2.74 -3.80 -17.76
CA VAL A 384 -4.00 -4.01 -18.50
C VAL A 384 -5.09 -4.58 -17.59
N ILE A 385 -4.79 -5.63 -16.81
CA ILE A 385 -5.78 -6.24 -15.90
C ILE A 385 -6.20 -5.25 -14.82
N VAL A 386 -5.23 -4.60 -14.15
CA VAL A 386 -5.51 -3.65 -13.08
C VAL A 386 -6.30 -2.44 -13.58
N SER A 387 -6.05 -1.98 -14.81
CA SER A 387 -6.86 -0.92 -15.42
C SER A 387 -8.34 -1.29 -15.58
N LYS A 388 -8.66 -2.59 -15.59
CA LYS A 388 -10.04 -3.08 -15.70
C LYS A 388 -10.69 -3.30 -14.35
N ILE A 389 -9.93 -3.79 -13.34
CA ILE A 389 -10.51 -4.31 -12.09
C ILE A 389 -10.28 -3.39 -10.87
N ALA A 390 -9.32 -2.46 -10.92
CA ALA A 390 -9.05 -1.59 -9.78
C ALA A 390 -9.97 -0.36 -9.79
N PRO A 391 -10.51 0.03 -8.63
CA PRO A 391 -11.26 1.27 -8.49
C PRO A 391 -10.34 2.49 -8.67
N PHE A 392 -10.90 3.60 -9.11
CA PHE A 392 -10.20 4.88 -9.17
C PHE A 392 -10.41 5.64 -7.85
N LEU A 393 -9.34 5.84 -7.10
CA LEU A 393 -9.36 6.47 -5.77
C LEU A 393 -8.79 7.90 -5.78
N GLY A 394 -8.78 8.55 -6.94
CA GLY A 394 -8.19 9.88 -7.11
C GLY A 394 -6.80 9.86 -7.75
N GLU A 395 -6.36 11.03 -8.22
CA GLU A 395 -5.15 11.19 -9.05
C GLU A 395 -3.85 10.83 -8.30
N ASN A 396 -3.80 11.00 -6.99
CA ASN A 396 -2.60 10.73 -6.20
C ASN A 396 -2.55 9.31 -5.64
N TYR A 397 -3.70 8.66 -5.41
CA TYR A 397 -3.79 7.43 -4.61
C TYR A 397 -3.95 6.16 -5.43
N THR A 398 -4.55 6.22 -6.62
CA THR A 398 -4.80 5.04 -7.46
C THR A 398 -3.53 4.32 -7.91
N SER A 399 -2.38 5.01 -7.96
CA SER A 399 -1.07 4.42 -8.30
C SER A 399 -0.64 3.29 -7.36
N ARG A 400 -1.25 3.17 -6.16
CA ARG A 400 -0.96 2.10 -5.19
C ARG A 400 -1.09 0.69 -5.77
N TYR A 401 -2.00 0.48 -6.70
CA TYR A 401 -2.24 -0.83 -7.30
C TYR A 401 -1.11 -1.35 -8.20
N ILE A 402 -0.21 -0.48 -8.68
CA ILE A 402 0.93 -0.85 -9.50
C ILE A 402 2.29 -0.72 -8.79
N MET A 403 2.32 -0.37 -7.51
CA MET A 403 3.56 -0.17 -6.74
C MET A 403 4.48 -1.40 -6.77
N LEU A 404 3.92 -2.59 -6.77
CA LEU A 404 4.68 -3.84 -6.85
C LEU A 404 5.53 -3.98 -8.13
N LEU A 405 5.18 -3.27 -9.20
CA LEU A 405 5.89 -3.31 -10.47
C LEU A 405 7.10 -2.36 -10.53
N PHE A 406 7.18 -1.34 -9.69
CA PHE A 406 8.19 -0.29 -9.81
C PHE A 406 9.63 -0.81 -9.88
N PRO A 407 10.11 -1.69 -8.99
CA PRO A 407 11.47 -2.23 -9.12
C PRO A 407 11.62 -3.11 -10.38
N VAL A 408 10.56 -3.81 -10.81
CA VAL A 408 10.58 -4.65 -12.02
C VAL A 408 10.69 -3.78 -13.27
N ILE A 409 10.02 -2.62 -13.31
CA ILE A 409 10.12 -1.63 -14.39
C ILE A 409 11.55 -1.09 -14.48
N ALA A 410 12.18 -0.72 -13.36
CA ALA A 410 13.55 -0.25 -13.34
C ALA A 410 14.54 -1.31 -13.88
N ILE A 411 14.33 -2.59 -13.49
CA ILE A 411 15.07 -3.72 -14.01
C ILE A 411 14.87 -3.86 -15.52
N ALA A 412 13.61 -3.85 -15.99
CA ALA A 412 13.27 -4.03 -17.40
C ALA A 412 13.96 -2.98 -18.29
N ILE A 413 13.87 -1.71 -17.90
CA ILE A 413 14.48 -0.59 -18.65
C ILE A 413 15.99 -0.83 -18.85
N PHE A 414 16.73 -1.10 -17.77
CA PHE A 414 18.18 -1.22 -17.86
C PHE A 414 18.63 -2.57 -18.39
N TYR A 415 17.89 -3.64 -18.16
CA TYR A 415 18.19 -4.94 -18.74
C TYR A 415 18.08 -4.92 -20.27
N CYS A 416 17.09 -4.22 -20.83
CA CYS A 416 16.98 -4.04 -22.28
C CYS A 416 18.22 -3.33 -22.88
N LEU A 417 18.78 -2.35 -22.19
CA LEU A 417 19.98 -1.62 -22.68
C LEU A 417 21.23 -2.51 -22.74
N THR A 418 21.30 -3.60 -21.95
CA THR A 418 22.44 -4.52 -21.99
C THR A 418 22.59 -5.26 -23.31
N PHE A 419 21.52 -5.43 -24.07
CA PHE A 419 21.55 -6.04 -25.40
C PHE A 419 22.02 -5.08 -26.51
N ILE A 420 22.03 -3.81 -26.20
CA ILE A 420 22.38 -2.75 -27.16
C ILE A 420 23.84 -2.30 -26.96
N PHE A 421 24.29 -2.18 -25.72
CA PHE A 421 25.58 -1.57 -25.40
C PHE A 421 26.58 -2.57 -24.79
N THR A 422 27.89 -2.23 -24.87
CA THR A 422 28.92 -2.97 -24.14
C THR A 422 28.79 -2.73 -22.64
N LYS A 423 29.33 -3.64 -21.82
CA LYS A 423 29.24 -3.53 -20.34
C LYS A 423 29.72 -2.18 -19.79
N LYS A 424 30.84 -1.63 -20.32
CA LYS A 424 31.34 -0.33 -19.89
C LYS A 424 30.40 0.80 -20.30
N THR A 425 29.91 0.77 -21.53
CA THR A 425 29.01 1.80 -22.07
C THR A 425 27.66 1.76 -21.36
N VAL A 426 27.07 0.57 -21.16
CA VAL A 426 25.77 0.44 -20.47
C VAL A 426 25.88 0.93 -19.02
N PHE A 427 26.96 0.63 -18.31
CA PHE A 427 27.19 1.16 -16.96
C PHE A 427 27.15 2.69 -16.92
N ILE A 428 27.93 3.34 -17.82
CA ILE A 428 28.00 4.82 -17.86
C ILE A 428 26.61 5.41 -18.19
N ILE A 429 25.96 4.90 -19.23
CA ILE A 429 24.64 5.39 -19.66
C ILE A 429 23.60 5.23 -18.55
N THR A 430 23.49 4.03 -17.96
CA THR A 430 22.49 3.74 -16.94
C THR A 430 22.74 4.51 -15.66
N LEU A 431 24.02 4.69 -15.26
CA LEU A 431 24.36 5.50 -14.10
C LEU A 431 24.02 6.97 -14.33
N THR A 432 24.36 7.51 -15.50
CA THR A 432 24.05 8.91 -15.84
C THR A 432 22.53 9.13 -15.87
N ILE A 433 21.77 8.25 -16.53
CA ILE A 433 20.30 8.33 -16.58
C ILE A 433 19.71 8.25 -15.18
N SER A 434 20.14 7.29 -14.35
CA SER A 434 19.59 7.14 -13.00
C SER A 434 19.86 8.37 -12.12
N LEU A 435 21.06 8.96 -12.18
CA LEU A 435 21.37 10.18 -11.44
C LEU A 435 20.57 11.38 -11.94
N LEU A 436 20.49 11.59 -13.25
CA LEU A 436 19.74 12.71 -13.81
C LEU A 436 18.25 12.63 -13.47
N LEU A 437 17.63 11.46 -13.63
CA LEU A 437 16.21 11.27 -13.31
C LEU A 437 15.94 11.40 -11.80
N SER A 438 16.83 10.89 -10.95
CA SER A 438 16.71 11.03 -9.50
C SER A 438 16.83 12.49 -9.07
N ILE A 439 17.82 13.23 -9.56
CA ILE A 439 17.99 14.65 -9.24
C ILE A 439 16.78 15.46 -9.75
N HIS A 440 16.36 15.22 -11.00
CA HIS A 440 15.20 15.89 -11.57
C HIS A 440 13.93 15.62 -10.76
N GLY A 441 13.71 14.36 -10.35
CA GLY A 441 12.56 13.97 -9.53
C GLY A 441 12.57 14.63 -8.16
N LEU A 442 13.69 14.59 -7.46
CA LEU A 442 13.86 15.18 -6.13
C LEU A 442 13.69 16.71 -6.13
N TYR A 443 14.01 17.38 -7.25
CA TYR A 443 13.85 18.82 -7.37
C TYR A 443 12.45 19.26 -7.79
N ASN A 444 11.80 18.52 -8.73
CA ASN A 444 10.56 18.97 -9.39
C ASN A 444 9.31 18.24 -8.92
N SER A 445 9.42 17.25 -8.04
CA SER A 445 8.28 16.44 -7.61
C SER A 445 8.28 16.25 -6.10
N THR A 446 7.08 16.14 -5.53
CA THR A 446 6.87 15.80 -4.13
C THR A 446 6.38 14.36 -4.02
N PRO A 447 6.91 13.54 -3.12
CA PRO A 447 6.33 12.23 -2.84
C PRO A 447 4.89 12.36 -2.32
N VAL A 448 4.05 11.40 -2.67
CA VAL A 448 2.71 11.27 -2.11
C VAL A 448 2.80 10.82 -0.65
N TYR A 449 1.76 11.05 0.13
CA TYR A 449 1.59 10.61 1.52
C TYR A 449 2.47 11.32 2.56
N LEU A 450 2.95 12.54 2.30
CA LEU A 450 3.70 13.33 3.29
C LEU A 450 2.80 14.17 4.20
N TYR A 451 1.70 14.72 3.67
CA TYR A 451 0.75 15.58 4.39
C TYR A 451 1.44 16.67 5.19
N LYS A 452 2.27 17.49 4.52
CA LYS A 452 3.16 18.46 5.18
C LYS A 452 2.40 19.53 5.97
N ASP A 453 1.28 19.98 5.45
CA ASP A 453 0.45 21.04 6.08
C ASP A 453 -0.11 20.58 7.43
N TYR A 454 -0.20 19.28 7.65
CA TYR A 454 -0.65 18.69 8.90
C TYR A 454 0.28 18.99 10.09
N GLU A 455 1.50 19.48 9.85
CA GLU A 455 2.39 19.97 10.91
C GLU A 455 1.76 21.13 11.68
N GLN A 456 1.17 22.10 10.97
CA GLN A 456 0.51 23.25 11.56
C GLN A 456 -0.77 22.86 12.32
N VAL A 457 -1.51 21.87 11.80
CA VAL A 457 -2.68 21.29 12.45
C VAL A 457 -2.29 20.65 13.78
N MET A 458 -1.26 19.81 13.79
CA MET A 458 -0.79 19.18 15.04
C MET A 458 -0.19 20.19 16.03
N GLN A 459 0.40 21.27 15.56
CA GLN A 459 0.84 22.35 16.43
C GLN A 459 -0.37 23.04 17.08
N LEU A 460 -1.41 23.40 16.30
CA LEU A 460 -2.66 23.94 16.82
C LEU A 460 -3.29 23.02 17.88
N ALA A 461 -3.34 21.71 17.60
CA ALA A 461 -3.90 20.73 18.53
C ALA A 461 -3.08 20.64 19.84
N ASN A 462 -1.75 20.67 19.76
CA ASN A 462 -0.89 20.64 20.94
C ASN A 462 -1.02 21.91 21.79
N ASP A 463 -1.11 23.08 21.15
CA ASP A 463 -1.27 24.38 21.82
C ASP A 463 -2.65 24.51 22.51
N ASN A 464 -3.64 23.70 22.11
CA ASN A 464 -5.01 23.68 22.61
C ASN A 464 -5.43 22.32 23.18
N SER A 465 -4.48 21.53 23.67
CA SER A 465 -4.72 20.14 24.09
C SER A 465 -5.63 19.98 25.32
N ASP A 466 -5.86 21.06 26.05
CA ASP A 466 -6.79 21.16 27.19
C ASP A 466 -8.24 21.49 26.78
N LYS A 467 -8.46 21.82 25.49
CA LYS A 467 -9.77 22.19 24.96
C LYS A 467 -10.54 21.01 24.40
N TYR A 468 -11.84 21.23 24.21
CA TYR A 468 -12.72 20.33 23.47
C TYR A 468 -12.54 20.57 21.96
N PHE A 469 -12.72 19.51 21.17
CA PHE A 469 -12.60 19.53 19.73
C PHE A 469 -13.87 19.01 19.08
N VAL A 470 -14.45 19.77 18.17
CA VAL A 470 -15.63 19.39 17.38
C VAL A 470 -15.21 19.29 15.92
N TYR A 471 -15.45 18.14 15.32
CA TYR A 471 -15.12 17.87 13.92
C TYR A 471 -16.37 17.58 13.12
N VAL A 472 -16.62 18.38 12.07
CA VAL A 472 -17.80 18.27 11.21
C VAL A 472 -17.41 17.80 9.80
N PHE A 473 -18.05 16.73 9.34
CA PHE A 473 -17.82 16.10 8.05
C PHE A 473 -19.13 15.60 7.43
N ASP A 474 -19.08 15.11 6.18
CA ASP A 474 -20.21 14.47 5.48
C ASP A 474 -19.85 13.12 4.86
N ASN A 475 -18.54 12.79 4.76
CA ASN A 475 -18.03 11.57 4.17
C ASN A 475 -17.42 10.68 5.23
N TYR A 476 -17.93 9.48 5.30
CA TYR A 476 -17.72 8.45 6.28
C TYR A 476 -16.27 8.14 6.68
N PHE A 477 -15.31 8.16 5.75
CA PHE A 477 -13.92 7.76 6.03
C PHE A 477 -12.95 8.92 6.34
N THR A 478 -13.34 10.15 6.05
CA THR A 478 -12.41 11.31 6.14
C THR A 478 -11.93 11.60 7.56
N HIS A 479 -12.71 11.25 8.58
CA HIS A 479 -12.34 11.49 9.98
C HIS A 479 -11.21 10.58 10.49
N LEU A 480 -10.91 9.45 9.82
CA LEU A 480 -9.77 8.60 10.20
C LEU A 480 -8.44 9.37 10.14
N SER A 481 -8.26 10.22 9.13
CA SER A 481 -7.04 11.01 9.00
C SER A 481 -6.84 11.98 10.18
N GLN A 482 -7.91 12.33 10.92
CA GLN A 482 -7.90 13.22 12.08
C GLN A 482 -7.62 12.50 13.41
N MET A 483 -7.48 11.18 13.42
CA MET A 483 -7.22 10.41 14.65
C MET A 483 -6.06 10.92 15.52
N PRO A 484 -4.94 11.42 14.96
CA PRO A 484 -3.88 12.02 15.77
C PRO A 484 -4.33 13.28 16.52
N GLU A 485 -5.25 14.06 15.95
CA GLU A 485 -5.86 15.23 16.61
C GLU A 485 -6.78 14.80 17.75
N PHE A 486 -7.67 13.82 17.50
CA PHE A 486 -8.55 13.26 18.54
C PHE A 486 -7.74 12.70 19.72
N ALA A 487 -6.56 12.13 19.46
CA ALA A 487 -5.62 11.66 20.47
C ALA A 487 -4.84 12.80 21.17
N THR A 488 -5.09 14.07 20.83
CA THR A 488 -4.37 15.23 21.40
C THR A 488 -5.27 16.09 22.25
N TYR A 489 -6.49 16.42 21.79
CA TYR A 489 -7.44 17.25 22.52
C TYR A 489 -8.02 16.55 23.76
N LYS A 490 -8.58 17.33 24.70
CA LYS A 490 -9.19 16.82 25.94
C LYS A 490 -10.29 15.79 25.66
N ALA A 491 -11.21 16.12 24.78
CA ALA A 491 -12.23 15.24 24.23
C ALA A 491 -12.70 15.78 22.88
N SER A 492 -13.19 14.88 22.03
CA SER A 492 -13.59 15.18 20.67
C SER A 492 -15.02 14.71 20.39
N LEU A 493 -15.79 15.51 19.66
CA LEU A 493 -17.09 15.16 19.11
C LEU A 493 -16.99 15.11 17.59
N ILE A 494 -17.39 13.99 17.00
CA ILE A 494 -17.38 13.77 15.56
C ILE A 494 -18.81 13.86 15.06
N LEU A 495 -19.13 14.90 14.28
CA LEU A 495 -20.47 15.19 13.78
C LEU A 495 -20.56 14.95 12.28
N ASN A 496 -21.52 14.15 11.88
CA ASN A 496 -21.88 14.04 10.47
C ASN A 496 -22.99 15.05 10.15
N LYS A 497 -22.71 16.00 9.25
CA LYS A 497 -23.68 17.03 8.82
C LYS A 497 -25.02 16.43 8.38
N ASN A 498 -25.04 15.26 7.77
CA ASN A 498 -26.26 14.65 7.22
C ASN A 498 -27.17 14.01 8.29
N ILE A 499 -26.69 13.86 9.52
CA ILE A 499 -27.42 13.20 10.63
C ILE A 499 -27.98 14.23 11.62
N HIS A 500 -27.63 15.50 11.52
CA HIS A 500 -28.13 16.63 12.32
C HIS A 500 -28.00 16.45 13.85
N ASP A 501 -26.93 15.80 14.32
CA ASP A 501 -26.74 15.54 15.77
C ASP A 501 -26.10 16.72 16.54
N PHE A 502 -26.31 17.95 16.07
CA PHE A 502 -25.80 19.15 16.75
C PHE A 502 -26.32 19.34 18.17
N GLU A 503 -27.44 18.71 18.53
CA GLU A 503 -27.96 18.69 19.90
C GLU A 503 -26.93 18.16 20.93
N LEU A 504 -25.96 17.31 20.51
CA LEU A 504 -24.86 16.82 21.35
C LEU A 504 -23.87 17.92 21.77
N LEU A 505 -23.94 19.10 21.16
CA LEU A 505 -23.19 20.29 21.59
C LEU A 505 -23.77 20.88 22.88
N ASN A 506 -25.02 20.60 23.21
CA ASN A 506 -25.58 20.97 24.51
C ASN A 506 -25.10 20.01 25.61
N ASN A 507 -23.80 20.00 25.85
CA ASN A 507 -23.14 19.14 26.82
C ASN A 507 -22.75 19.98 28.06
N PRO A 508 -23.07 19.55 29.30
CA PRO A 508 -22.71 20.29 30.50
C PRO A 508 -21.24 20.65 30.62
N GLU A 509 -20.35 19.72 30.25
CA GLU A 509 -18.90 19.96 30.32
C GLU A 509 -18.44 21.00 29.28
N LEU A 510 -19.02 20.99 28.07
CA LEU A 510 -18.76 22.00 27.06
C LEU A 510 -19.34 23.35 27.51
N ASN A 511 -20.52 23.35 28.14
CA ASN A 511 -21.15 24.54 28.66
C ASN A 511 -20.35 25.20 29.81
N GLU A 512 -19.49 24.50 30.52
CA GLU A 512 -18.58 25.05 31.50
C GLU A 512 -17.29 25.63 30.87
N ALA A 513 -16.90 25.18 29.69
CA ALA A 513 -15.76 25.72 28.95
C ALA A 513 -16.05 27.15 28.44
N ASN A 514 -15.01 27.96 28.30
CA ASN A 514 -15.13 29.30 27.71
C ASN A 514 -14.99 29.30 26.20
N GLU A 515 -14.32 28.29 25.65
CA GLU A 515 -14.01 28.18 24.24
C GLU A 515 -13.71 26.72 23.84
N PHE A 516 -13.88 26.39 22.56
CA PHE A 516 -13.52 25.10 21.98
C PHE A 516 -13.03 25.26 20.54
N ILE A 517 -12.37 24.23 20.01
CA ILE A 517 -11.90 24.21 18.61
C ILE A 517 -12.93 23.49 17.74
N LEU A 518 -13.30 24.12 16.63
CA LEU A 518 -14.18 23.57 15.60
C LEU A 518 -13.38 23.37 14.31
N CYS A 519 -13.48 22.18 13.72
CA CYS A 519 -12.92 21.89 12.40
C CYS A 519 -14.05 21.52 11.43
N ILE A 520 -14.08 22.20 10.29
CA ILE A 520 -15.06 21.99 9.22
C ILE A 520 -14.32 21.61 7.94
N LYS A 521 -14.79 20.59 7.24
CA LYS A 521 -14.25 20.24 5.91
C LYS A 521 -14.64 21.29 4.87
N ASN A 522 -13.68 21.73 4.04
CA ASN A 522 -13.83 22.90 3.15
C ASN A 522 -14.86 22.73 2.04
N TRP A 523 -15.29 21.49 1.72
CA TRP A 523 -16.36 21.23 0.75
C TRP A 523 -17.77 21.38 1.35
N LEU A 524 -17.88 21.61 2.67
CA LEU A 524 -19.13 21.86 3.35
C LEU A 524 -19.47 23.36 3.33
N ASN A 525 -20.73 23.68 3.58
CA ASN A 525 -21.17 25.07 3.75
C ASN A 525 -20.77 25.58 5.15
N GLU A 526 -19.65 26.29 5.24
CA GLU A 526 -19.08 26.77 6.50
C GLU A 526 -20.05 27.65 7.28
N ASP A 527 -20.75 28.58 6.61
CA ASP A 527 -21.70 29.54 7.27
C ASP A 527 -22.88 28.79 7.89
N GLU A 528 -23.42 27.81 7.19
CA GLU A 528 -24.53 26.98 7.68
C GLU A 528 -24.10 26.21 8.94
N ILE A 529 -22.93 25.57 8.92
CA ILE A 529 -22.40 24.78 10.04
C ILE A 529 -22.05 25.67 11.22
N LEU A 530 -21.46 26.85 11.00
CA LEU A 530 -21.16 27.80 12.06
C LEU A 530 -22.43 28.23 12.76
N ASN A 531 -23.50 28.56 12.03
CA ASN A 531 -24.78 28.92 12.60
C ASN A 531 -25.39 27.79 13.45
N GLU A 532 -25.41 26.55 12.94
CA GLU A 532 -25.88 25.36 13.67
C GLU A 532 -25.07 25.13 14.95
N VAL A 533 -23.73 25.25 14.86
CA VAL A 533 -22.84 25.08 16.02
C VAL A 533 -23.10 26.15 17.08
N LEU A 534 -23.22 27.42 16.71
CA LEU A 534 -23.49 28.51 17.65
C LEU A 534 -24.87 28.36 18.29
N GLU A 535 -25.91 28.03 17.51
CA GLU A 535 -27.27 27.84 18.00
C GLU A 535 -27.36 26.73 19.05
N HIS A 536 -26.77 25.58 18.78
CA HIS A 536 -26.86 24.38 19.64
C HIS A 536 -25.87 24.39 20.82
N SER A 537 -24.71 25.04 20.67
CA SER A 537 -23.71 25.12 21.75
C SER A 537 -23.97 26.25 22.76
N GLY A 538 -24.76 27.25 22.39
CA GLY A 538 -24.98 28.45 23.21
C GLY A 538 -23.81 29.43 23.26
N TYR A 539 -22.86 29.29 22.31
CA TYR A 539 -21.73 30.22 22.11
C TYR A 539 -22.13 31.33 21.11
N SER A 540 -21.46 32.49 21.16
CA SER A 540 -21.89 33.67 20.42
C SER A 540 -20.86 34.27 19.46
N ASP A 541 -19.59 33.86 19.54
CA ASP A 541 -18.52 34.42 18.75
C ASP A 541 -17.57 33.34 18.21
N TYR A 542 -16.88 33.61 17.10
CA TYR A 542 -15.89 32.72 16.54
C TYR A 542 -14.74 33.48 15.86
N GLU A 543 -13.57 32.85 15.81
CA GLU A 543 -12.39 33.35 15.16
C GLU A 543 -11.76 32.23 14.29
N MET A 544 -11.52 32.49 13.00
CA MET A 544 -10.82 31.55 12.11
C MET A 544 -9.35 31.52 12.47
N LEU A 545 -8.84 30.32 12.79
CA LEU A 545 -7.45 30.09 13.17
C LEU A 545 -6.58 29.67 11.99
N LEU A 546 -7.01 28.67 11.26
CA LEU A 546 -6.27 28.07 10.13
C LEU A 546 -7.23 27.65 9.01
N ARG A 547 -6.77 27.75 7.76
CA ARG A 547 -7.45 27.22 6.59
C ARG A 547 -6.46 26.55 5.65
N PHE A 548 -6.79 25.37 5.19
CA PHE A 548 -5.99 24.57 4.25
C PHE A 548 -6.83 24.11 3.08
N ASP A 549 -6.46 24.53 1.86
CA ASP A 549 -7.12 24.14 0.61
C ASP A 549 -6.34 23.03 -0.12
N SER A 550 -5.38 22.37 0.57
CA SER A 550 -4.50 21.32 0.04
C SER A 550 -4.84 19.95 0.65
N ASP A 551 -3.83 19.16 1.03
CA ASP A 551 -3.98 17.79 1.54
C ASP A 551 -4.88 17.65 2.80
N VAL A 552 -5.10 18.72 3.55
CA VAL A 552 -5.93 18.72 4.78
C VAL A 552 -7.40 19.05 4.47
N GLU A 553 -7.63 19.96 3.54
CA GLU A 553 -8.96 20.43 3.09
C GLU A 553 -9.92 20.74 4.27
N SER A 554 -9.43 21.53 5.24
CA SER A 554 -10.17 21.84 6.47
C SER A 554 -9.92 23.27 6.93
N THR A 555 -10.95 23.87 7.53
CA THR A 555 -10.89 25.17 8.22
C THR A 555 -11.09 24.96 9.71
N TYR A 556 -10.27 25.61 10.52
CA TYR A 556 -10.28 25.54 11.99
C TYR A 556 -10.72 26.87 12.58
N TYR A 557 -11.64 26.81 13.52
CA TYR A 557 -12.18 27.94 14.22
C TYR A 557 -12.01 27.79 15.73
N LEU A 558 -11.79 28.91 16.43
CA LEU A 558 -11.96 29.00 17.87
C LEU A 558 -13.37 29.57 18.13
N ILE A 559 -14.21 28.80 18.78
CA ILE A 559 -15.58 29.18 19.15
C ILE A 559 -15.52 29.69 20.57
N LYS A 560 -16.11 30.87 20.81
CA LYS A 560 -16.05 31.62 22.08
C LYS A 560 -17.46 31.92 22.61
N LYS A 561 -17.59 31.97 23.96
CA LYS A 561 -18.83 32.42 24.60
C LYS A 561 -19.15 33.87 24.32
#